data_6542e0003dca44c4a42b3431e6c2e692
#
_entry.id   6542e0003dca44c4a42b3431e6c2e692
#
_cell.length_a   1.000
_cell.length_b   1.000
_cell.length_c   1.000
_cell.angle_alpha   90.00
_cell.angle_beta   90.00
_cell.angle_gamma   90.00
#
_symmetry.space_group_name_H-M   'P 1'
#
loop_
_entity.id
_entity.type
_entity.pdbx_description
1 polymer ?
#
loop_
_entity_poly.entity_id
_entity_poly.type
_entity_poly.pdbx_seq_one_letter_code
_entity_poly.pdbx_strand_id
1 'polypeptide(L)' 'MGEKHVSLRHDGGLRFVASTGSGHDVVIDNGTGNTGPRPTELQLVALASCTAMDVVEILAKKRQAYDRYST' A
#
# COMPACT_ATOMS: atom_id res chain seq x y z
N MET A 1 7.17 8.99 15.55
CA MET A 1 6.90 8.18 14.36
C MET A 1 8.03 7.19 14.17
N GLY A 2 7.71 5.90 14.05
CA GLY A 2 8.73 4.88 13.88
C GLY A 2 9.39 4.91 12.53
N GLU A 3 10.59 4.38 12.46
CA GLU A 3 11.28 4.21 11.19
C GLU A 3 10.60 3.16 10.35
N LYS A 4 10.58 3.39 9.04
CA LYS A 4 10.03 2.44 8.09
C LYS A 4 11.16 1.89 7.25
N HIS A 5 11.23 0.57 7.18
CA HIS A 5 12.28 -0.12 6.47
C HIS A 5 11.72 -0.91 5.31
N VAL A 6 12.39 -0.84 4.19
CA VAL A 6 12.09 -1.65 3.01
C VAL A 6 13.40 -2.19 2.48
N SER A 7 13.44 -3.51 2.25
CA SER A 7 14.58 -4.15 1.62
C SER A 7 14.18 -4.63 0.23
N LEU A 8 15.04 -4.40 -0.75
CA LEU A 8 14.83 -4.87 -2.11
C LEU A 8 15.82 -5.99 -2.41
N ARG A 9 15.31 -7.10 -2.91
CA ARG A 9 16.14 -8.21 -3.37
C ARG A 9 15.94 -8.42 -4.85
N HIS A 10 17.03 -8.44 -5.61
CA HIS A 10 17.01 -8.74 -7.03
C HIS A 10 16.73 -10.21 -7.25
N ASP A 11 15.73 -10.52 -8.06
CA ASP A 11 15.27 -11.90 -8.27
C ASP A 11 15.24 -12.24 -9.77
N GLY A 12 16.33 -11.90 -10.47
CA GLY A 12 16.49 -12.17 -11.89
C GLY A 12 15.89 -11.11 -12.81
N GLY A 13 16.57 -10.82 -13.90
CA GLY A 13 16.11 -9.81 -14.86
C GLY A 13 15.85 -8.47 -14.20
N LEU A 14 14.65 -7.94 -14.37
CA LEU A 14 14.21 -6.71 -13.71
C LEU A 14 13.19 -6.99 -12.59
N ARG A 15 13.13 -8.22 -12.13
CA ARG A 15 12.24 -8.60 -11.05
C ARG A 15 12.90 -8.37 -9.70
N PHE A 16 12.18 -7.74 -8.80
CA PHE A 16 12.60 -7.49 -7.42
C PHE A 16 11.53 -7.95 -6.45
N VAL A 17 11.96 -8.35 -5.27
CA VAL A 17 11.05 -8.62 -4.16
C VAL A 17 11.35 -7.60 -3.07
N ALA A 18 10.36 -6.83 -2.72
CA ALA A 18 10.46 -5.84 -1.64
C ALA A 18 9.89 -6.44 -0.36
N SER A 19 10.68 -6.38 0.70
CA SER A 19 10.22 -6.82 2.02
C SER A 19 10.03 -5.59 2.89
N THR A 20 8.85 -5.44 3.44
CA THR A 20 8.50 -4.29 4.27
C THR A 20 8.76 -4.58 5.73
N GLY A 21 8.95 -3.51 6.52
CA GLY A 21 9.13 -3.63 7.96
C GLY A 21 7.91 -4.22 8.68
N SER A 22 6.75 -4.20 8.04
CA SER A 22 5.53 -4.80 8.59
C SER A 22 5.41 -6.30 8.31
N GLY A 23 6.40 -6.89 7.64
CA GLY A 23 6.43 -8.34 7.40
C GLY A 23 5.74 -8.79 6.14
N HIS A 24 5.60 -7.92 5.15
CA HIS A 24 4.97 -8.25 3.87
C HIS A 24 5.97 -8.18 2.74
N ASP A 25 5.82 -9.07 1.77
CA ASP A 25 6.63 -9.09 0.57
C ASP A 25 5.80 -8.64 -0.62
N VAL A 26 6.42 -7.81 -1.47
CA VAL A 26 5.78 -7.31 -2.70
C VAL A 26 6.69 -7.66 -3.87
N VAL A 27 6.15 -8.36 -4.85
CA VAL A 27 6.88 -8.69 -6.08
C VAL A 27 6.71 -7.56 -7.07
N ILE A 28 7.82 -7.05 -7.60
CA ILE A 28 7.83 -5.98 -8.60
C ILE A 28 8.50 -6.54 -9.85
N ASP A 29 7.88 -6.38 -10.99
CA ASP A 29 8.42 -6.89 -12.24
C ASP A 29 8.20 -5.89 -13.37
N ASN A 30 8.82 -6.15 -14.53
CA ASN A 30 8.57 -5.38 -15.73
C ASN A 30 7.44 -6.01 -16.55
N GLY A 31 7.08 -5.36 -17.67
CA GLY A 31 6.01 -5.86 -18.52
C GLY A 31 6.33 -7.17 -19.21
N THR A 32 7.61 -7.50 -19.37
CA THR A 32 8.03 -8.74 -20.06
C THR A 32 7.80 -9.97 -19.18
N GLY A 33 8.28 -9.91 -17.93
CA GLY A 33 8.08 -11.01 -16.98
C GLY A 33 6.67 -11.10 -16.48
N ASN A 34 6.07 -9.95 -16.18
CA ASN A 34 4.66 -9.80 -15.77
C ASN A 34 4.24 -10.73 -14.64
N THR A 35 5.13 -10.96 -13.68
CA THR A 35 4.83 -11.77 -12.49
C THR A 35 4.45 -10.90 -11.29
N GLY A 36 4.44 -9.58 -11.48
CA GLY A 36 4.04 -8.63 -10.46
C GLY A 36 3.83 -7.26 -11.08
N PRO A 37 3.31 -6.30 -10.31
CA PRO A 37 3.09 -4.95 -10.81
C PRO A 37 4.40 -4.23 -11.11
N ARG A 38 4.33 -3.25 -11.98
CA ARG A 38 5.45 -2.36 -12.27
C ARG A 38 5.58 -1.31 -11.16
N PRO A 39 6.79 -0.75 -10.95
CA PRO A 39 6.98 0.26 -9.90
C PRO A 39 6.04 1.46 -10.01
N THR A 40 5.76 1.92 -11.24
CA THR A 40 4.84 3.04 -11.44
C THR A 40 3.41 2.69 -11.04
N GLU A 41 3.00 1.45 -11.27
CA GLU A 41 1.69 0.98 -10.84
C GLU A 41 1.60 0.95 -9.32
N LEU A 42 2.67 0.55 -8.64
CA LEU A 42 2.70 0.56 -7.18
C LEU A 42 2.62 1.96 -6.60
N GLN A 43 3.20 2.96 -7.26
CA GLN A 43 3.05 4.35 -6.84
C GLN A 43 1.59 4.78 -6.87
N LEU A 44 0.87 4.40 -7.92
CA LEU A 44 -0.55 4.71 -8.05
C LEU A 44 -1.37 3.97 -7.00
N VAL A 45 -1.06 2.70 -6.76
CA VAL A 45 -1.74 1.90 -5.73
C VAL A 45 -1.52 2.51 -4.35
N ALA A 46 -0.29 2.91 -4.04
CA ALA A 46 0.04 3.51 -2.75
C ALA A 46 -0.74 4.81 -2.54
N LEU A 47 -0.74 5.69 -3.54
CA LEU A 47 -1.44 6.96 -3.45
C LEU A 47 -2.94 6.76 -3.32
N ALA A 48 -3.52 5.91 -4.17
CA ALA A 48 -4.94 5.64 -4.15
C ALA A 48 -5.38 4.98 -2.85
N SER A 49 -4.61 4.03 -2.33
CA SER A 49 -4.98 3.33 -1.10
C SER A 49 -4.85 4.23 0.13
N CYS A 50 -3.84 5.10 0.19
CA CYS A 50 -3.73 6.08 1.28
C CYS A 50 -4.96 6.99 1.31
N THR A 51 -5.36 7.50 0.16
CA THR A 51 -6.54 8.35 0.06
C THR A 51 -7.82 7.61 0.44
N ALA A 52 -7.96 6.38 -0.06
CA ALA A 52 -9.14 5.57 0.22
C ALA A 52 -9.26 5.24 1.72
N MET A 53 -8.14 4.90 2.36
CA MET A 53 -8.13 4.62 3.80
C MET A 53 -8.51 5.84 4.61
N ASP A 54 -8.00 7.02 4.24
CA ASP A 54 -8.34 8.27 4.91
C ASP A 54 -9.84 8.57 4.79
N VAL A 55 -10.41 8.37 3.61
CA VAL A 55 -11.85 8.60 3.40
C VAL A 55 -12.67 7.65 4.27
N VAL A 56 -12.31 6.39 4.32
CA VAL A 56 -13.02 5.41 5.16
C VAL A 56 -12.94 5.79 6.63
N GLU A 57 -11.76 6.21 7.10
CA GLU A 57 -11.59 6.62 8.51
C GLU A 57 -12.43 7.86 8.83
N ILE A 58 -12.43 8.85 7.95
CA ILE A 58 -13.21 10.07 8.15
C ILE A 58 -14.71 9.75 8.21
N LEU A 59 -15.20 8.91 7.30
CA LEU A 59 -16.60 8.52 7.28
C LEU A 59 -16.99 7.74 8.53
N ALA A 60 -16.11 6.86 9.00
CA ALA A 60 -16.36 6.11 10.23
C ALA A 60 -16.47 7.03 11.44
N LYS A 61 -15.58 8.03 11.54
CA LYS A 61 -15.61 8.99 12.63
C LYS A 61 -16.88 9.85 12.59
N LYS A 62 -17.29 10.28 11.39
CA LYS A 62 -18.53 11.05 11.22
C LYS A 62 -19.76 10.24 11.61
N ARG A 63 -19.76 8.96 11.24
CA ARG A 63 -20.86 8.07 11.61
C ARG A 63 -20.95 7.88 13.11
N GLN A 64 -19.83 7.73 13.79
CA GLN A 64 -19.80 7.63 15.25
C GLN A 64 -20.35 8.90 15.91
N ALA A 65 -19.95 10.05 15.41
CA ALA A 65 -20.44 11.32 15.93
C ALA A 65 -21.94 11.44 15.72
N TYR A 66 -22.44 11.07 14.55
CA TYR A 66 -23.87 11.08 14.25
C TYR A 66 -24.64 10.16 15.20
N ASP A 67 -24.17 8.93 15.39
CA ASP A 67 -24.84 7.98 16.28
C ASP A 67 -24.91 8.50 17.72
N ARG A 68 -23.84 9.19 18.15
CA ARG A 68 -23.77 9.76 19.48
C ARG A 68 -24.82 10.86 19.70
N TYR A 69 -25.09 11.65 18.67
CA TYR A 69 -26.03 12.76 18.78
C TYR A 69 -27.46 12.40 18.44
N SER A 70 -27.69 11.26 17.81
CA SER A 70 -29.02 10.86 17.38
C SER A 70 -29.74 9.93 18.37
N THR A 71 -29.11 9.62 19.48
CA THR A 71 -29.75 8.79 20.54
C THR A 71 -30.69 9.56 21.44
#